data_b6e91d55912d46a57551f40d15707eb7
#
_entry.id   b6e91d55912d46a57551f40d15707eb7
#
_cell.length_a   1.000
_cell.length_b   1.000
_cell.length_c   1.000
_cell.angle_alpha   90.00
_cell.angle_beta   90.00
_cell.angle_gamma   90.00
#
_symmetry.space_group_name_H-M   'P 1'
#
loop_
_entity.id
_entity.type
_entity.pdbx_description
1 polymer ?
#
loop_
_entity_poly.entity_id
_entity_poly.type
_entity_poly.pdbx_seq_one_letter_code
_entity_poly.pdbx_strand_id
1 'polypeptide(L)'
;VYTALRQLGLGAGTPIRIAADDQGRMKPAALQDALAAADGPTIVCAQAGNVATGAFDEFEPIANACSSYDAWLHVDGAFGLWAAAAPATRHLTRGVERADSWAVDPHKWLNVPSDRAMAIVADPDTHIAAMSLAGPYLVADPGQRDNTNYVPESSRRARAVPVYAALRSLGRAGVAELIERNCAQARLMAERLTKISG
;
A
#
# COMPACT_ATOMS: atom_id res chain seq x y z
N VAL A 1 1.88 3.62 -10.36
CA VAL A 1 3.30 3.30 -10.67
C VAL A 1 3.81 4.15 -11.82
N TYR A 2 3.32 4.01 -13.07
CA TYR A 2 3.89 4.67 -14.27
C TYR A 2 3.99 6.20 -14.17
N THR A 3 2.97 6.87 -13.60
CA THR A 3 3.00 8.31 -13.40
C THR A 3 4.07 8.72 -12.39
N ALA A 4 4.20 7.99 -11.28
CA ALA A 4 5.22 8.25 -10.28
C ALA A 4 6.65 8.07 -10.85
N LEU A 5 6.89 6.99 -11.58
CA LEU A 5 8.19 6.77 -12.23
C LEU A 5 8.55 7.87 -13.22
N ARG A 6 7.57 8.36 -13.98
CA ARG A 6 7.76 9.49 -14.90
C ARG A 6 8.11 10.78 -14.17
N GLN A 7 7.43 11.07 -13.06
CA GLN A 7 7.70 12.26 -12.24
C GLN A 7 9.07 12.19 -11.55
N LEU A 8 9.53 10.98 -11.21
CA LEU A 8 10.88 10.75 -10.67
C LEU A 8 11.99 10.75 -11.74
N GLY A 9 11.65 10.96 -13.02
CA GLY A 9 12.63 10.96 -14.11
C GLY A 9 13.07 9.57 -14.59
N LEU A 10 12.51 8.51 -14.05
CA LEU A 10 12.84 7.12 -14.42
C LEU A 10 12.16 6.64 -15.70
N GLY A 11 11.20 7.42 -16.23
CA GLY A 11 10.44 7.06 -17.42
C GLY A 11 9.33 6.03 -17.18
N ALA A 12 8.41 5.92 -18.14
CA ALA A 12 7.29 4.99 -18.03
C ALA A 12 7.56 3.61 -18.68
N GLY A 13 8.65 3.47 -19.42
CA GLY A 13 9.04 2.22 -20.08
C GLY A 13 9.94 1.30 -19.25
N THR A 14 10.38 1.77 -18.10
CA THR A 14 11.31 1.04 -17.21
C THR A 14 10.70 -0.20 -16.53
N PRO A 15 9.39 -0.22 -16.12
CA PRO A 15 8.86 -1.35 -15.39
C PRO A 15 8.74 -2.62 -16.25
N ILE A 16 9.25 -3.72 -15.73
CA ILE A 16 9.00 -5.06 -16.24
C ILE A 16 7.61 -5.49 -15.75
N ARG A 17 6.73 -5.87 -16.67
CA ARG A 17 5.40 -6.36 -16.32
C ARG A 17 5.45 -7.85 -16.03
N ILE A 18 5.06 -8.23 -14.83
CA ILE A 18 4.95 -9.63 -14.45
C ILE A 18 3.58 -10.15 -14.90
N ALA A 19 3.55 -11.39 -15.42
CA ALA A 19 2.31 -12.04 -15.83
C ALA A 19 1.35 -12.17 -14.64
N ALA A 20 0.06 -11.92 -14.90
CA ALA A 20 -1.01 -12.03 -13.90
C ALA A 20 -1.98 -13.16 -14.28
N ASP A 21 -2.82 -13.55 -13.31
CA ASP A 21 -3.96 -14.43 -13.55
C ASP A 21 -5.18 -13.65 -14.09
N ASP A 22 -6.30 -14.33 -14.28
CA ASP A 22 -7.57 -13.74 -14.76
C ASP A 22 -8.22 -12.76 -13.78
N GLN A 23 -7.79 -12.78 -12.52
CA GLN A 23 -8.21 -11.83 -11.49
C GLN A 23 -7.23 -10.65 -11.32
N GLY A 24 -6.15 -10.64 -12.09
CA GLY A 24 -5.10 -9.62 -12.04
C GLY A 24 -4.10 -9.81 -10.90
N ARG A 25 -4.00 -11.01 -10.30
CA ARG A 25 -2.97 -11.32 -9.30
C ARG A 25 -1.66 -11.66 -9.98
N MET A 26 -0.57 -11.14 -9.45
CA MET A 26 0.77 -11.47 -9.90
C MET A 26 1.05 -12.97 -9.76
N LYS A 27 1.58 -13.59 -10.82
CA LYS A 27 2.01 -15.00 -10.78
C LYS A 27 3.39 -15.11 -10.13
N PRO A 28 3.54 -15.75 -8.96
CA PRO A 28 4.83 -15.81 -8.25
C PRO A 28 5.96 -16.46 -9.04
N ALA A 29 5.64 -17.48 -9.86
CA ALA A 29 6.65 -18.11 -10.72
C ALA A 29 7.21 -17.14 -11.78
N ALA A 30 6.34 -16.36 -12.42
CA ALA A 30 6.77 -15.34 -13.38
C ALA A 30 7.59 -14.21 -12.72
N LEU A 31 7.31 -13.89 -11.45
CA LEU A 31 8.14 -12.97 -10.67
C LEU A 31 9.53 -13.56 -10.43
N GLN A 32 9.64 -14.83 -10.04
CA GLN A 32 10.94 -15.49 -9.83
C GLN A 32 11.79 -15.47 -11.10
N ASP A 33 11.21 -15.78 -12.26
CA ASP A 33 11.91 -15.74 -13.54
C ASP A 33 12.42 -14.32 -13.87
N ALA A 34 11.59 -13.31 -13.62
CA ALA A 34 11.96 -11.92 -13.84
C ALA A 34 13.08 -11.44 -12.88
N LEU A 35 13.01 -11.82 -11.60
CA LEU A 35 14.04 -11.51 -10.62
C LEU A 35 15.37 -12.19 -10.93
N ALA A 36 15.34 -13.44 -11.39
CA ALA A 36 16.54 -14.16 -11.80
C ALA A 36 17.26 -13.53 -13.01
N ALA A 37 16.51 -12.80 -13.85
CA ALA A 37 17.03 -12.08 -15.00
C ALA A 37 17.35 -10.61 -14.73
N ALA A 38 16.99 -10.09 -13.56
CA ALA A 38 17.23 -8.70 -13.20
C ALA A 38 18.70 -8.47 -12.82
N ASP A 39 19.22 -7.30 -13.21
CA ASP A 39 20.56 -6.85 -12.83
C ASP A 39 20.46 -5.56 -12.01
N GLY A 40 21.05 -5.57 -10.81
CA GLY A 40 21.09 -4.43 -9.89
C GLY A 40 19.84 -4.26 -9.00
N PRO A 41 19.75 -3.12 -8.30
CA PRO A 41 18.70 -2.86 -7.32
C PRO A 41 17.30 -2.95 -7.93
N THR A 42 16.44 -3.75 -7.34
CA THR A 42 15.11 -4.05 -7.89
C THR A 42 14.01 -3.73 -6.89
N ILE A 43 12.93 -3.11 -7.37
CA ILE A 43 11.70 -2.87 -6.59
C ILE A 43 10.57 -3.70 -7.21
N VAL A 44 9.95 -4.54 -6.39
CA VAL A 44 8.73 -5.28 -6.76
C VAL A 44 7.52 -4.55 -6.20
N CYS A 45 6.54 -4.27 -7.06
CA CYS A 45 5.26 -3.66 -6.65
C CYS A 45 4.16 -4.73 -6.66
N ALA A 46 3.76 -5.20 -5.49
CA ALA A 46 2.60 -6.06 -5.30
C ALA A 46 1.35 -5.25 -4.94
N GLN A 47 0.17 -5.83 -5.09
CA GLN A 47 -1.10 -5.13 -4.90
C GLN A 47 -1.99 -5.81 -3.86
N ALA A 48 -2.48 -5.03 -2.89
CA ALA A 48 -3.51 -5.43 -1.95
C ALA A 48 -4.85 -4.80 -2.36
N GLY A 49 -5.70 -5.57 -3.03
CA GLY A 49 -7.01 -5.14 -3.52
C GLY A 49 -6.94 -4.46 -4.89
N ASN A 50 -7.04 -5.25 -5.93
CA ASN A 50 -7.13 -4.76 -7.30
C ASN A 50 -8.36 -3.88 -7.50
N VAL A 51 -8.21 -2.75 -8.17
CA VAL A 51 -9.29 -1.76 -8.34
C VAL A 51 -10.50 -2.28 -9.10
N ALA A 52 -10.32 -3.25 -10.00
CA ALA A 52 -11.39 -3.80 -10.83
C ALA A 52 -11.99 -5.08 -10.25
N THR A 53 -11.16 -5.98 -9.72
CA THR A 53 -11.58 -7.31 -9.27
C THR A 53 -11.64 -7.47 -7.76
N GLY A 54 -10.98 -6.59 -7.00
CA GLY A 54 -10.80 -6.71 -5.56
C GLY A 54 -9.79 -7.79 -5.14
N ALA A 55 -9.10 -8.42 -6.09
CA ALA A 55 -8.15 -9.49 -5.81
C ALA A 55 -6.90 -8.99 -5.08
N PHE A 56 -6.31 -9.86 -4.28
CA PHE A 56 -5.06 -9.63 -3.55
C PHE A 56 -3.98 -10.52 -4.12
N ASP A 57 -2.78 -10.00 -4.24
CA ASP A 57 -1.60 -10.79 -4.57
C ASP A 57 -1.26 -11.77 -3.43
N GLU A 58 -0.55 -12.84 -3.76
CA GLU A 58 -0.07 -13.83 -2.79
C GLU A 58 1.23 -13.34 -2.16
N PHE A 59 1.14 -12.61 -1.04
CA PHE A 59 2.30 -11.91 -0.46
C PHE A 59 3.38 -12.87 0.06
N GLU A 60 3.04 -14.04 0.63
CA GLU A 60 4.04 -14.96 1.17
C GLU A 60 5.03 -15.47 0.09
N PRO A 61 4.61 -16.03 -1.06
CA PRO A 61 5.53 -16.43 -2.11
C PRO A 61 6.24 -15.24 -2.78
N ILE A 62 5.59 -14.09 -2.91
CA ILE A 62 6.21 -12.87 -3.44
C ILE A 62 7.32 -12.39 -2.50
N ALA A 63 7.07 -12.30 -1.19
CA ALA A 63 8.06 -11.90 -0.21
C ALA A 63 9.24 -12.89 -0.13
N ASN A 64 8.98 -14.20 -0.29
CA ASN A 64 10.05 -15.19 -0.40
C ASN A 64 10.94 -14.93 -1.62
N ALA A 65 10.35 -14.67 -2.77
CA ALA A 65 11.09 -14.34 -3.98
C ALA A 65 11.91 -13.05 -3.78
N CYS A 66 11.31 -11.97 -3.29
CA CYS A 66 12.02 -10.71 -3.02
C CYS A 66 13.21 -10.93 -2.07
N SER A 67 13.03 -11.64 -0.97
CA SER A 67 14.12 -11.94 -0.02
C SER A 67 15.26 -12.75 -0.65
N SER A 68 14.96 -13.66 -1.59
CA SER A 68 15.96 -14.49 -2.25
C SER A 68 16.85 -13.72 -3.24
N TYR A 69 16.37 -12.59 -3.74
CA TYR A 69 17.05 -11.75 -4.73
C TYR A 69 17.40 -10.34 -4.22
N ASP A 70 17.31 -10.12 -2.91
CA ASP A 70 17.56 -8.81 -2.28
C ASP A 70 16.76 -7.67 -2.94
N ALA A 71 15.51 -7.95 -3.30
CA ALA A 71 14.61 -6.99 -3.94
C ALA A 71 13.71 -6.31 -2.90
N TRP A 72 13.54 -4.99 -3.02
CA TRP A 72 12.60 -4.22 -2.20
C TRP A 72 11.15 -4.58 -2.58
N LEU A 73 10.38 -5.02 -1.61
CA LEU A 73 8.95 -5.28 -1.79
C LEU A 73 8.11 -4.07 -1.37
N HIS A 74 7.44 -3.45 -2.33
CA HIS A 74 6.42 -2.43 -2.10
C HIS A 74 5.02 -2.99 -2.30
N VAL A 75 4.11 -2.72 -1.37
CA VAL A 75 2.70 -3.10 -1.49
C VAL A 75 1.83 -1.87 -1.73
N ASP A 76 1.24 -1.78 -2.92
CA ASP A 76 0.14 -0.86 -3.19
C ASP A 76 -1.13 -1.40 -2.53
N GLY A 77 -1.41 -0.86 -1.35
CA GLY A 77 -2.58 -1.20 -0.54
C GLY A 77 -3.63 -0.10 -0.54
N ALA A 78 -3.61 0.79 -1.55
CA ALA A 78 -4.47 1.96 -1.64
C ALA A 78 -5.96 1.65 -1.42
N PHE A 79 -6.43 0.49 -1.87
CA PHE A 79 -7.80 0.00 -1.63
C PHE A 79 -7.86 -0.99 -0.49
N GLY A 80 -7.07 -2.07 -0.54
CA GLY A 80 -7.34 -3.29 0.22
C GLY A 80 -6.53 -3.47 1.50
N LEU A 81 -5.51 -2.66 1.80
CA LEU A 81 -4.70 -2.89 3.01
C LEU A 81 -5.53 -2.83 4.30
N TRP A 82 -6.64 -2.11 4.32
CA TRP A 82 -7.59 -2.08 5.44
C TRP A 82 -8.21 -3.44 5.76
N ALA A 83 -8.20 -4.41 4.82
CA ALA A 83 -8.64 -5.78 5.07
C ALA A 83 -7.88 -6.45 6.23
N ALA A 84 -6.64 -6.04 6.50
CA ALA A 84 -5.86 -6.51 7.64
C ALA A 84 -6.50 -6.19 9.00
N ALA A 85 -7.34 -5.15 9.07
CA ALA A 85 -7.96 -4.69 10.32
C ALA A 85 -9.16 -5.53 10.76
N ALA A 86 -9.77 -6.33 9.88
CA ALA A 86 -10.98 -7.08 10.18
C ALA A 86 -10.74 -8.61 10.20
N PRO A 87 -11.22 -9.34 11.23
CA PRO A 87 -11.03 -10.78 11.35
C PRO A 87 -11.46 -11.58 10.11
N ALA A 88 -12.57 -11.21 9.50
CA ALA A 88 -13.12 -11.91 8.34
C ALA A 88 -12.28 -11.76 7.07
N THR A 89 -11.48 -10.71 6.94
CA THR A 89 -10.74 -10.38 5.71
C THR A 89 -9.22 -10.39 5.86
N ARG A 90 -8.69 -10.41 7.09
CA ARG A 90 -7.22 -10.37 7.33
C ARG A 90 -6.43 -11.49 6.67
N HIS A 91 -7.07 -12.63 6.39
CA HIS A 91 -6.41 -13.74 5.68
C HIS A 91 -5.97 -13.35 4.27
N LEU A 92 -6.62 -12.34 3.65
CA LEU A 92 -6.27 -11.82 2.32
C LEU A 92 -4.94 -11.04 2.31
N THR A 93 -4.48 -10.62 3.48
CA THR A 93 -3.23 -9.85 3.64
C THR A 93 -2.11 -10.66 4.28
N ARG A 94 -2.23 -12.00 4.32
CA ARG A 94 -1.20 -12.87 4.92
C ARG A 94 0.14 -12.69 4.19
N GLY A 95 1.21 -12.43 4.95
CA GLY A 95 2.55 -12.18 4.42
C GLY A 95 2.81 -10.71 4.05
N VAL A 96 1.80 -9.84 4.09
CA VAL A 96 1.95 -8.41 3.77
C VAL A 96 2.92 -7.71 4.70
N GLU A 97 3.06 -8.17 5.94
CA GLU A 97 3.97 -7.63 6.96
C GLU A 97 5.45 -7.82 6.63
N ARG A 98 5.76 -8.63 5.63
CA ARG A 98 7.12 -8.90 5.16
C ARG A 98 7.60 -7.93 4.08
N ALA A 99 6.76 -7.02 3.66
CA ALA A 99 7.14 -5.98 2.70
C ALA A 99 8.02 -4.90 3.37
N ASP A 100 8.77 -4.19 2.55
CA ASP A 100 9.62 -3.09 2.99
C ASP A 100 8.88 -1.76 3.04
N SER A 101 7.82 -1.62 2.23
CA SER A 101 6.98 -0.43 2.23
C SER A 101 5.54 -0.70 1.77
N TRP A 102 4.63 0.16 2.25
CA TRP A 102 3.20 0.11 1.91
C TRP A 102 2.67 1.50 1.61
N ALA A 103 1.75 1.58 0.66
CA ALA A 103 0.89 2.73 0.46
C ALA A 103 -0.56 2.36 0.80
N VAL A 104 -1.28 3.23 1.50
CA VAL A 104 -2.69 3.05 1.79
C VAL A 104 -3.43 4.37 1.73
N ASP A 105 -4.65 4.37 1.20
CA ASP A 105 -5.47 5.56 1.07
C ASP A 105 -6.63 5.58 2.10
N PRO A 106 -6.47 6.31 3.21
CA PRO A 106 -7.56 6.49 4.16
C PRO A 106 -8.81 7.14 3.56
N HIS A 107 -8.67 7.95 2.51
CA HIS A 107 -9.81 8.57 1.82
C HIS A 107 -10.64 7.60 0.95
N LYS A 108 -10.19 6.34 0.81
CA LYS A 108 -10.94 5.27 0.15
C LYS A 108 -11.76 4.48 1.18
N TRP A 109 -11.29 3.32 1.61
CA TRP A 109 -12.10 2.43 2.45
C TRP A 109 -12.34 2.92 3.89
N LEU A 110 -11.40 3.68 4.50
CA LEU A 110 -11.63 4.29 5.81
C LEU A 110 -12.61 5.47 5.77
N ASN A 111 -12.96 5.95 4.57
CA ASN A 111 -13.97 6.98 4.34
C ASN A 111 -13.67 8.36 5.01
N VAL A 112 -12.41 8.74 5.09
CA VAL A 112 -12.04 10.12 5.46
C VAL A 112 -12.06 11.02 4.21
N PRO A 113 -12.11 12.36 4.35
CA PRO A 113 -12.10 13.28 3.21
C PRO A 113 -10.91 13.06 2.27
N SER A 114 -11.06 13.41 0.98
CA SER A 114 -10.05 13.27 -0.08
C SER A 114 -8.68 13.86 0.26
N ASP A 115 -7.68 13.53 -0.59
CA ASP A 115 -6.27 13.90 -0.55
C ASP A 115 -5.49 13.34 0.66
N ARG A 116 -5.89 12.18 1.18
CA ARG A 116 -5.19 11.51 2.27
C ARG A 116 -4.69 10.15 1.86
N ALA A 117 -3.37 10.06 1.76
CA ALA A 117 -2.64 8.81 1.60
C ALA A 117 -1.62 8.68 2.73
N MET A 118 -1.26 7.46 3.06
CA MET A 118 -0.20 7.15 4.03
C MET A 118 0.85 6.30 3.34
N ALA A 119 2.11 6.70 3.46
CA ALA A 119 3.26 5.89 3.16
C ALA A 119 3.79 5.29 4.46
N ILE A 120 4.02 4.00 4.46
CA ILE A 120 4.57 3.25 5.59
C ILE A 120 5.84 2.58 5.09
N VAL A 121 6.93 2.66 5.85
CA VAL A 121 8.21 2.03 5.53
C VAL A 121 8.65 1.23 6.75
N ALA A 122 9.12 0.00 6.54
CA ALA A 122 9.51 -0.90 7.61
C ALA A 122 10.73 -0.38 8.38
N ASP A 123 11.73 0.13 7.65
CA ASP A 123 12.93 0.72 8.23
C ASP A 123 12.80 2.26 8.32
N PRO A 124 12.67 2.82 9.53
CA PRO A 124 12.54 4.27 9.72
C PRO A 124 13.81 5.04 9.31
N ASP A 125 15.00 4.47 9.44
CA ASP A 125 16.25 5.16 9.12
C ASP A 125 16.38 5.34 7.61
N THR A 126 16.05 4.33 6.83
CA THR A 126 15.94 4.42 5.36
C THR A 126 14.90 5.46 4.94
N HIS A 127 13.76 5.50 5.61
CA HIS A 127 12.72 6.50 5.32
C HIS A 127 13.21 7.92 5.58
N ILE A 128 13.82 8.15 6.73
CA ILE A 128 14.38 9.46 7.11
C ILE A 128 15.50 9.88 6.14
N ALA A 129 16.41 8.97 5.81
CA ALA A 129 17.49 9.25 4.88
C ALA A 129 16.98 9.68 3.49
N ALA A 130 15.86 9.11 3.03
CA ALA A 130 15.26 9.44 1.75
C ALA A 130 14.47 10.76 1.74
N MET A 131 13.91 11.18 2.89
CA MET A 131 12.95 12.29 2.95
C MET A 131 13.47 13.52 3.67
N SER A 132 14.45 13.37 4.59
CA SER A 132 14.91 14.49 5.41
C SER A 132 15.52 15.62 4.57
N LEU A 133 15.13 16.84 4.91
CA LEU A 133 15.72 18.06 4.35
C LEU A 133 16.80 18.56 5.31
N ALA A 134 18.01 18.75 4.80
CA ALA A 134 19.11 19.37 5.55
C ALA A 134 19.25 20.84 5.16
N GLY A 135 19.44 21.70 6.15
CA GLY A 135 19.73 23.11 5.92
C GLY A 135 20.37 23.75 7.17
N PRO A 136 21.24 24.76 7.00
CA PRO A 136 21.97 25.38 8.12
C PRO A 136 21.07 26.00 9.18
N TYR A 137 19.81 26.30 8.85
CA TYR A 137 18.81 26.90 9.72
C TYR A 137 17.87 25.87 10.35
N LEU A 138 17.97 24.61 9.96
CA LEU A 138 17.16 23.53 10.51
C LEU A 138 17.90 22.94 11.72
N VAL A 139 17.40 23.24 12.90
CA VAL A 139 17.92 22.68 14.14
C VAL A 139 17.16 21.39 14.42
N ALA A 140 17.87 20.26 14.30
CA ALA A 140 17.33 18.98 14.71
C ALA A 140 17.29 18.87 16.24
N ASP A 141 16.13 18.54 16.80
CA ASP A 141 16.03 18.13 18.20
C ASP A 141 16.01 16.61 18.27
N PRO A 142 17.06 15.95 18.78
CA PRO A 142 17.12 14.48 18.84
C PRO A 142 16.03 13.84 19.70
N GLY A 143 15.37 14.63 20.55
CA GLY A 143 14.29 14.16 21.44
C GLY A 143 12.90 14.24 20.83
N GLN A 144 12.75 14.86 19.65
CA GLN A 144 11.45 15.06 19.03
C GLN A 144 11.40 14.48 17.62
N ARG A 145 10.26 13.85 17.31
CA ARG A 145 9.96 13.41 15.93
C ARG A 145 9.64 14.63 15.08
N ASP A 146 10.53 14.96 14.16
CA ASP A 146 10.27 15.98 13.16
C ASP A 146 9.50 15.38 11.98
N ASN A 147 8.30 15.91 11.72
CA ASN A 147 7.44 15.44 10.64
C ASN A 147 8.01 15.71 9.24
N THR A 148 8.94 16.65 9.09
CA THR A 148 9.60 16.95 7.81
C THR A 148 10.52 15.83 7.36
N ASN A 149 10.96 14.97 8.28
CA ASN A 149 11.81 13.81 7.97
C ASN A 149 11.06 12.64 7.30
N TYR A 150 9.74 12.73 7.15
CA TYR A 150 8.92 11.60 6.68
C TYR A 150 8.13 11.89 5.39
N VAL A 151 8.29 13.04 4.80
CA VAL A 151 7.53 13.49 3.63
C VAL A 151 8.37 14.43 2.78
N PRO A 152 8.13 14.49 1.46
CA PRO A 152 8.93 15.33 0.55
C PRO A 152 8.60 16.84 0.64
N GLU A 153 7.53 17.23 1.36
CA GLU A 153 7.14 18.63 1.48
C GLU A 153 7.47 19.20 2.86
N SER A 154 7.95 20.44 2.94
CA SER A 154 8.17 21.14 4.21
C SER A 154 6.87 21.64 4.82
N SER A 155 6.26 22.67 4.23
CA SER A 155 4.99 23.24 4.67
C SER A 155 3.84 22.62 3.89
N ARG A 156 2.90 22.03 4.60
CA ARG A 156 1.76 21.35 3.98
C ARG A 156 0.54 21.36 4.87
N ARG A 157 -0.61 21.08 4.27
CA ARG A 157 -1.86 20.87 4.97
C ARG A 157 -1.75 19.69 5.96
N ALA A 158 -2.34 19.82 7.13
CA ALA A 158 -2.35 18.79 8.18
C ALA A 158 -3.28 17.61 7.82
N ARG A 159 -2.92 16.83 6.80
CA ARG A 159 -3.71 15.72 6.26
C ARG A 159 -3.92 14.58 7.26
N ALA A 160 -3.04 14.44 8.24
CA ALA A 160 -3.13 13.39 9.26
C ALA A 160 -4.28 13.61 10.26
N VAL A 161 -4.73 14.85 10.48
CA VAL A 161 -5.74 15.16 11.51
C VAL A 161 -7.06 14.41 11.29
N PRO A 162 -7.71 14.41 10.12
CA PRO A 162 -8.93 13.64 9.90
C PRO A 162 -8.74 12.13 10.00
N VAL A 163 -7.58 11.61 9.59
CA VAL A 163 -7.25 10.18 9.72
C VAL A 163 -7.15 9.81 11.21
N TYR A 164 -6.42 10.60 11.99
CA TYR A 164 -6.31 10.40 13.43
C TYR A 164 -7.67 10.47 14.12
N ALA A 165 -8.49 11.46 13.80
CA ALA A 165 -9.82 11.63 14.37
C ALA A 165 -10.73 10.42 14.07
N ALA A 166 -10.74 9.94 12.82
CA ALA A 166 -11.49 8.75 12.42
C ALA A 166 -11.03 7.49 13.17
N LEU A 167 -9.73 7.24 13.21
CA LEU A 167 -9.17 6.07 13.92
C LEU A 167 -9.42 6.14 15.43
N ARG A 168 -9.33 7.32 16.04
CA ARG A 168 -9.63 7.52 17.48
C ARG A 168 -11.10 7.33 17.78
N SER A 169 -11.99 7.81 16.92
CA SER A 169 -13.44 7.69 17.07
C SER A 169 -13.91 6.24 16.91
N LEU A 170 -13.43 5.55 15.87
CA LEU A 170 -13.85 4.18 15.57
C LEU A 170 -13.18 3.16 16.49
N GLY A 171 -11.92 3.38 16.85
CA GLY A 171 -11.10 2.36 17.50
C GLY A 171 -10.91 1.11 16.63
N ARG A 172 -10.25 0.09 17.16
CA ARG A 172 -10.01 -1.17 16.44
C ARG A 172 -11.32 -1.87 16.04
N ALA A 173 -12.27 -1.93 16.97
CA ALA A 173 -13.55 -2.61 16.74
C ALA A 173 -14.38 -1.89 15.68
N GLY A 174 -14.48 -0.57 15.73
CA GLY A 174 -15.24 0.20 14.74
C GLY A 174 -14.64 0.17 13.34
N VAL A 175 -13.30 0.12 13.22
CA VAL A 175 -12.66 -0.07 11.91
C VAL A 175 -12.96 -1.47 11.37
N ALA A 176 -12.85 -2.52 12.18
CA ALA A 176 -13.19 -3.89 11.76
C ALA A 176 -14.66 -3.99 11.31
N GLU A 177 -15.58 -3.43 12.10
CA GLU A 177 -17.01 -3.40 11.77
C GLU A 177 -17.28 -2.63 10.46
N LEU A 178 -16.62 -1.50 10.23
CA LEU A 178 -16.74 -0.74 8.99
C LEU A 178 -16.37 -1.61 7.78
N ILE A 179 -15.25 -2.31 7.85
CA ILE A 179 -14.76 -3.18 6.77
C ILE A 179 -15.72 -4.33 6.51
N GLU A 180 -16.14 -5.04 7.56
CA GLU A 180 -17.04 -6.19 7.45
C GLU A 180 -18.42 -5.79 6.93
N ARG A 181 -18.95 -4.66 7.38
CA ARG A 181 -20.22 -4.10 6.90
C ARG A 181 -20.15 -3.75 5.41
N ASN A 182 -19.09 -3.09 4.97
CA ASN A 182 -18.93 -2.74 3.56
C ASN A 182 -18.81 -3.99 2.67
N CYS A 183 -18.10 -5.01 3.13
CA CYS A 183 -18.04 -6.30 2.44
C CYS A 183 -19.42 -7.00 2.37
N ALA A 184 -20.19 -6.94 3.45
CA ALA A 184 -21.55 -7.50 3.47
C ALA A 184 -22.49 -6.76 2.52
N GLN A 185 -22.42 -5.44 2.48
CA GLN A 185 -23.20 -4.60 1.56
C GLN A 185 -22.86 -4.90 0.10
N ALA A 186 -21.56 -5.04 -0.23
CA ALA A 186 -21.11 -5.38 -1.58
C ALA A 186 -21.63 -6.76 -2.02
N ARG A 187 -21.57 -7.76 -1.15
CA ARG A 187 -22.14 -9.09 -1.43
C ARG A 187 -23.64 -9.04 -1.66
N LEU A 188 -24.37 -8.34 -0.80
CA LEU A 188 -25.81 -8.16 -0.95
C LEU A 188 -26.17 -7.47 -2.28
N MET A 189 -25.38 -6.47 -2.68
CA MET A 189 -25.56 -5.78 -3.95
C MET A 189 -25.34 -6.73 -5.13
N ALA A 190 -24.26 -7.51 -5.11
CA ALA A 190 -23.98 -8.50 -6.15
C ALA A 190 -25.10 -9.54 -6.26
N GLU A 191 -25.57 -10.10 -5.13
CA GLU A 191 -26.67 -11.06 -5.08
C GLU A 191 -27.99 -10.50 -5.65
N ARG A 192 -28.24 -9.21 -5.44
CA ARG A 192 -29.45 -8.56 -5.98
C ARG A 192 -29.31 -8.27 -7.48
N LEU A 193 -28.16 -7.80 -7.92
CA LEU A 193 -27.91 -7.50 -9.33
C LEU A 193 -27.97 -8.76 -10.20
N THR A 194 -27.47 -9.89 -9.72
CA THR A 194 -27.53 -11.17 -10.47
C THR A 194 -28.96 -11.70 -10.67
N LYS A 195 -29.93 -11.19 -9.90
CA LYS A 195 -31.37 -11.56 -10.04
C LYS A 195 -32.15 -10.65 -11.00
N ILE A 196 -31.52 -9.59 -11.48
CA ILE A 196 -32.15 -8.70 -12.46
C ILE A 196 -31.86 -9.30 -13.83
N SER A 197 -32.90 -9.89 -14.41
CA SER A 197 -32.90 -10.31 -15.83
C SER A 197 -32.85 -9.05 -16.70
N GLY A 198 -31.80 -8.89 -17.48
CA GLY A 198 -31.69 -7.88 -18.54
C GLY A 198 -32.45 -8.32 -19.78
#